data_8dd57277e7efee203d0cf510e0cba3e4
#
_entry.id   8dd57277e7efee203d0cf510e0cba3e4
#
_cell.length_a   1.000
_cell.length_b   1.000
_cell.length_c   1.000
_cell.angle_alpha   90.00
_cell.angle_beta   90.00
_cell.angle_gamma   90.00
#
_symmetry.space_group_name_H-M   'P 1'
#
loop_
_entity.id
_entity.type
_entity.pdbx_description
1 polymer ?
#
loop_
_entity_poly.entity_id
_entity_poly.type
_entity_poly.pdbx_seq_one_letter_code
_entity_poly.pdbx_strand_id
1 'polypeptide(L)'
;MEPVKGGADVAKERIGLMGGSFNPIHERHLAAAACALNEARLNRIIFIPTGRPPHKHEGLADAEHRFEMTRLAVMREPRFSASRMEIDREGVTYTADTLAQLHRQMPAAEFFYIIGEDTLLDLPHWHTPEKVFELCTFLVCRRKTLDASAHPAVPELEARGARFWYLSLPPVDLSSTGIRRRLARGETPDGLPLQVMEYIRIMGLYGVPASPPGGAAIYPRLREALSEKRLLHSLLVAATARRLAALHGLNEQQCELAGLIHDCAKCMPLQTLQHIAREHRLLLDKETLSNENLLHGPVGAVLAETEYGIHDPNVLSAVRCHTTGRVGMLPADMVLYLADKIEPSRRYY
;
A
#
# COMPACT_ATOMS: atom_id res chain seq x y z
N MET A 1 17.46 40.04 39.43
CA MET A 1 17.60 39.13 38.30
C MET A 1 16.44 38.16 38.34
N GLU A 2 15.38 38.46 37.61
CA GLU A 2 14.26 37.51 37.42
C GLU A 2 14.63 36.41 36.47
N PRO A 3 14.22 35.15 36.69
CA PRO A 3 14.46 34.07 35.73
C PRO A 3 13.52 34.22 34.55
N VAL A 4 14.11 34.32 33.36
CA VAL A 4 13.43 34.28 32.07
C VAL A 4 12.76 32.89 31.91
N LYS A 5 11.42 32.84 32.10
CA LYS A 5 10.58 31.71 31.70
C LYS A 5 10.38 31.78 30.17
N GLY A 6 11.27 31.17 29.44
CA GLY A 6 11.13 30.91 28.01
C GLY A 6 11.02 29.42 27.77
N GLY A 7 9.93 28.80 28.20
CA GLY A 7 9.53 27.49 27.70
C GLY A 7 8.87 27.72 26.33
N ALA A 8 9.56 27.44 25.22
CA ALA A 8 8.92 27.33 23.93
C ALA A 8 7.84 26.24 24.08
N ASP A 9 6.59 26.64 23.87
CA ASP A 9 5.46 25.71 23.80
C ASP A 9 5.69 24.86 22.55
N VAL A 10 6.30 23.68 22.73
CA VAL A 10 6.54 22.74 21.63
C VAL A 10 5.17 22.27 21.20
N ALA A 11 4.71 22.77 20.06
CA ALA A 11 3.42 22.40 19.50
C ALA A 11 3.29 20.87 19.47
N LYS A 12 2.24 20.34 20.10
CA LYS A 12 1.99 18.90 20.15
C LYS A 12 1.87 18.34 18.75
N GLU A 13 2.50 17.18 18.50
CA GLU A 13 2.34 16.47 17.24
C GLU A 13 0.88 16.01 17.10
N ARG A 14 0.22 16.39 16.01
CA ARG A 14 -1.18 16.05 15.73
C ARG A 14 -1.22 14.85 14.77
N ILE A 15 -1.68 13.71 15.27
CA ILE A 15 -1.62 12.43 14.56
C ILE A 15 -3.02 11.93 14.27
N GLY A 16 -3.32 11.73 12.97
CA GLY A 16 -4.54 11.04 12.53
C GLY A 16 -4.39 9.52 12.62
N LEU A 17 -5.43 8.86 13.07
CA LEU A 17 -5.52 7.41 13.15
C LEU A 17 -6.70 6.95 12.30
N MET A 18 -6.49 5.98 11.42
CA MET A 18 -7.55 5.33 10.67
C MET A 18 -7.50 3.83 10.92
N GLY A 19 -8.36 3.34 11.81
CA GLY A 19 -8.55 1.92 12.06
C GLY A 19 -9.60 1.33 11.11
N GLY A 20 -9.44 0.07 10.75
CA GLY A 20 -10.42 -0.62 9.93
C GLY A 20 -9.96 -1.97 9.43
N SER A 21 -10.89 -2.76 8.89
CA SER A 21 -10.55 -4.06 8.32
C SER A 21 -9.71 -3.93 7.04
N PHE A 22 -9.89 -2.86 6.25
CA PHE A 22 -9.24 -2.63 4.96
C PHE A 22 -9.25 -3.87 4.06
N ASN A 23 -10.45 -4.36 3.75
CA ASN A 23 -10.67 -5.62 3.07
C ASN A 23 -11.38 -5.47 1.69
N PRO A 24 -10.72 -4.88 0.67
CA PRO A 24 -9.45 -4.16 0.69
C PRO A 24 -9.57 -2.68 1.08
N ILE A 25 -8.43 -2.02 1.31
CA ILE A 25 -8.32 -0.55 1.32
C ILE A 25 -8.66 -0.01 -0.08
N HIS A 26 -9.25 1.20 -0.14
CA HIS A 26 -9.68 1.82 -1.40
C HIS A 26 -9.56 3.35 -1.35
N GLU A 27 -9.73 4.00 -2.50
CA GLU A 27 -9.53 5.45 -2.69
C GLU A 27 -10.34 6.32 -1.73
N ARG A 28 -11.53 5.88 -1.29
CA ARG A 28 -12.32 6.62 -0.30
C ARG A 28 -11.61 6.69 1.06
N HIS A 29 -10.91 5.64 1.49
CA HIS A 29 -10.11 5.68 2.72
C HIS A 29 -8.97 6.68 2.58
N LEU A 30 -8.28 6.67 1.45
CA LEU A 30 -7.17 7.59 1.18
C LEU A 30 -7.65 9.04 1.07
N ALA A 31 -8.77 9.29 0.42
CA ALA A 31 -9.38 10.62 0.32
C ALA A 31 -9.83 11.15 1.68
N ALA A 32 -10.43 10.28 2.52
CA ALA A 32 -10.81 10.64 3.88
C ALA A 32 -9.59 11.02 4.74
N ALA A 33 -8.51 10.24 4.63
CA ALA A 33 -7.25 10.55 5.30
C ALA A 33 -6.63 11.86 4.79
N ALA A 34 -6.59 12.09 3.49
CA ALA A 34 -6.06 13.32 2.91
C ALA A 34 -6.88 14.56 3.32
N CYS A 35 -8.21 14.44 3.37
CA CYS A 35 -9.10 15.49 3.86
C CYS A 35 -8.81 15.80 5.34
N ALA A 36 -8.75 14.77 6.19
CA ALA A 36 -8.43 14.89 7.61
C ALA A 36 -7.06 15.55 7.83
N LEU A 37 -6.04 15.12 7.07
CA LEU A 37 -4.69 15.66 7.15
C LEU A 37 -4.66 17.18 6.95
N ASN A 38 -5.43 17.68 5.97
CA ASN A 38 -5.46 19.08 5.61
C ASN A 38 -6.36 19.90 6.55
N GLU A 39 -7.62 19.48 6.74
CA GLU A 39 -8.60 20.24 7.51
C GLU A 39 -8.27 20.30 9.01
N ALA A 40 -7.86 19.17 9.59
CA ALA A 40 -7.46 19.11 10.98
C ALA A 40 -5.96 19.45 11.19
N ARG A 41 -5.23 19.89 10.16
CA ARG A 41 -3.81 20.26 10.18
C ARG A 41 -2.95 19.20 10.90
N LEU A 42 -3.13 17.94 10.49
CA LEU A 42 -2.39 16.83 11.07
C LEU A 42 -0.96 16.79 10.50
N ASN A 43 -0.01 16.33 11.31
CA ASN A 43 1.36 16.13 10.89
C ASN A 43 1.50 14.86 10.03
N ARG A 44 0.79 13.80 10.42
CA ARG A 44 0.79 12.51 9.71
C ARG A 44 -0.46 11.70 10.04
N ILE A 45 -0.66 10.61 9.27
CA ILE A 45 -1.75 9.66 9.49
C ILE A 45 -1.19 8.25 9.57
N ILE A 46 -1.67 7.49 10.56
CA ILE A 46 -1.34 6.08 10.75
C ILE A 46 -2.59 5.25 10.43
N PHE A 47 -2.49 4.40 9.41
CA PHE A 47 -3.51 3.40 9.08
C PHE A 47 -3.23 2.15 9.92
N ILE A 48 -4.26 1.64 10.59
CA ILE A 48 -4.15 0.51 11.53
C ILE A 48 -5.12 -0.58 11.07
N PRO A 49 -4.68 -1.51 10.20
CA PRO A 49 -5.48 -2.68 9.85
C PRO A 49 -5.78 -3.52 11.08
N THR A 50 -7.07 -3.81 11.31
CA THR A 50 -7.52 -4.61 12.44
C THR A 50 -6.93 -6.03 12.36
N GLY A 51 -6.31 -6.50 13.42
CA GLY A 51 -5.75 -7.85 13.51
C GLY A 51 -6.86 -8.90 13.56
N ARG A 52 -7.43 -9.12 14.73
CA ARG A 52 -8.55 -10.03 14.96
C ARG A 52 -9.77 -9.22 15.43
N PRO A 53 -10.69 -8.85 14.52
CA PRO A 53 -11.88 -8.11 14.90
C PRO A 53 -12.78 -8.96 15.82
N PRO A 54 -13.51 -8.35 16.78
CA PRO A 54 -14.39 -9.06 17.72
C PRO A 54 -15.51 -9.81 17.00
N HIS A 55 -15.91 -9.38 15.82
CA HIS A 55 -16.91 -10.06 14.99
C HIS A 55 -16.20 -10.74 13.81
N LYS A 56 -16.35 -12.07 13.68
CA LYS A 56 -15.90 -12.81 12.50
C LYS A 56 -16.70 -12.34 11.29
N HIS A 57 -16.03 -11.73 10.34
CA HIS A 57 -16.63 -11.39 9.04
C HIS A 57 -16.27 -12.50 8.05
N GLU A 58 -17.28 -13.18 7.50
CA GLU A 58 -17.09 -14.06 6.34
C GLU A 58 -16.47 -13.28 5.18
N GLY A 59 -15.50 -13.90 4.48
CA GLY A 59 -14.81 -13.27 3.37
C GLY A 59 -13.76 -12.23 3.76
N LEU A 60 -13.30 -12.24 5.02
CA LEU A 60 -12.17 -11.41 5.45
C LEU A 60 -10.86 -12.07 4.97
N ALA A 61 -10.08 -11.36 4.18
CA ALA A 61 -8.73 -11.78 3.82
C ALA A 61 -7.82 -11.80 5.06
N ASP A 62 -6.80 -12.65 5.04
CA ASP A 62 -5.83 -12.73 6.13
C ASP A 62 -5.24 -11.37 6.49
N ALA A 63 -4.93 -11.18 7.78
CA ALA A 63 -4.45 -9.91 8.30
C ALA A 63 -3.17 -9.43 7.58
N GLU A 64 -2.30 -10.36 7.19
CA GLU A 64 -1.08 -10.05 6.43
C GLU A 64 -1.39 -9.47 5.04
N HIS A 65 -2.35 -10.05 4.32
CA HIS A 65 -2.78 -9.51 3.03
C HIS A 65 -3.42 -8.12 3.17
N ARG A 66 -4.23 -7.90 4.21
CA ARG A 66 -4.88 -6.61 4.46
C ARG A 66 -3.86 -5.53 4.86
N PHE A 67 -2.87 -5.90 5.66
CA PHE A 67 -1.75 -5.02 5.98
C PHE A 67 -0.95 -4.65 4.74
N GLU A 68 -0.59 -5.65 3.93
CA GLU A 68 0.22 -5.41 2.73
C GLU A 68 -0.51 -4.52 1.72
N MET A 69 -1.81 -4.75 1.48
CA MET A 69 -2.62 -3.86 0.65
C MET A 69 -2.67 -2.44 1.21
N THR A 70 -2.78 -2.29 2.53
CA THR A 70 -2.78 -0.98 3.19
C THR A 70 -1.43 -0.29 3.05
N ARG A 71 -0.34 -1.00 3.30
CA ARG A 71 1.03 -0.51 3.16
C ARG A 71 1.29 -0.01 1.74
N LEU A 72 0.94 -0.81 0.72
CA LEU A 72 1.07 -0.44 -0.69
C LEU A 72 0.23 0.80 -1.04
N ALA A 73 -0.99 0.91 -0.52
CA ALA A 73 -1.86 2.03 -0.81
C ALA A 73 -1.32 3.37 -0.30
N VAL A 74 -0.69 3.36 0.88
CA VAL A 74 -0.23 4.59 1.55
C VAL A 74 1.16 5.06 1.13
N MET A 75 1.96 4.22 0.45
CA MET A 75 3.37 4.51 0.11
C MET A 75 3.60 5.79 -0.72
N ARG A 76 2.58 6.30 -1.41
CA ARG A 76 2.70 7.48 -2.28
C ARG A 76 2.55 8.82 -1.56
N GLU A 77 2.06 8.83 -0.32
CA GLU A 77 1.97 10.04 0.52
C GLU A 77 2.93 9.89 1.72
N PRO A 78 4.01 10.68 1.78
CA PRO A 78 5.04 10.55 2.82
C PRO A 78 4.53 10.73 4.26
N ARG A 79 3.39 11.42 4.42
CA ARG A 79 2.76 11.62 5.73
C ARG A 79 1.80 10.50 6.12
N PHE A 80 1.64 9.46 5.27
CA PHE A 80 0.86 8.28 5.58
C PHE A 80 1.78 7.11 5.93
N SER A 81 1.36 6.31 6.88
CA SER A 81 2.03 5.07 7.24
C SER A 81 1.02 3.98 7.61
N ALA A 82 1.40 2.72 7.46
CA ALA A 82 0.63 1.58 7.94
C ALA A 82 1.31 0.99 9.18
N SER A 83 0.52 0.66 10.21
CA SER A 83 1.02 0.06 11.45
C SER A 83 0.51 -1.36 11.61
N ARG A 84 1.39 -2.26 12.04
CA ARG A 84 1.09 -3.65 12.34
C ARG A 84 0.57 -3.87 13.77
N MET A 85 0.48 -2.83 14.57
CA MET A 85 0.29 -2.92 16.03
C MET A 85 -0.92 -3.75 16.48
N GLU A 86 -1.98 -3.83 15.67
CA GLU A 86 -3.12 -4.69 15.96
C GLU A 86 -2.95 -6.11 15.39
N ILE A 87 -2.19 -6.26 14.31
CA ILE A 87 -1.89 -7.58 13.72
C ILE A 87 -0.94 -8.36 14.60
N ASP A 88 0.08 -7.69 15.14
CA ASP A 88 1.10 -8.29 16.00
C ASP A 88 0.60 -8.52 17.45
N ARG A 89 -0.58 -7.97 17.80
CA ARG A 89 -1.19 -8.16 19.12
C ARG A 89 -1.94 -9.49 19.18
N GLU A 90 -1.64 -10.28 20.21
CA GLU A 90 -2.39 -11.51 20.48
C GLU A 90 -3.83 -11.21 20.93
N GLY A 91 -4.77 -12.06 20.49
CA GLY A 91 -6.17 -11.97 20.88
C GLY A 91 -7.00 -10.96 20.08
N VAL A 92 -8.14 -10.58 20.63
CA VAL A 92 -9.06 -9.60 20.04
C VAL A 92 -8.49 -8.19 20.23
N THR A 93 -8.58 -7.35 19.20
CA THR A 93 -8.06 -6.00 19.22
C THR A 93 -9.17 -4.97 19.40
N TYR A 94 -8.99 -4.05 20.34
CA TYR A 94 -9.94 -2.98 20.64
C TYR A 94 -9.28 -1.60 20.46
N THR A 95 -10.05 -0.63 19.98
CA THR A 95 -9.57 0.75 19.77
C THR A 95 -9.05 1.39 21.05
N ALA A 96 -9.69 1.11 22.19
CA ALA A 96 -9.25 1.62 23.51
C ALA A 96 -7.81 1.19 23.86
N ASP A 97 -7.46 -0.06 23.59
CA ASP A 97 -6.11 -0.59 23.87
C ASP A 97 -5.09 -0.03 22.91
N THR A 98 -5.48 0.14 21.65
CA THR A 98 -4.65 0.72 20.59
C THR A 98 -4.31 2.18 20.90
N LEU A 99 -5.30 3.00 21.28
CA LEU A 99 -5.08 4.38 21.72
C LEU A 99 -4.22 4.46 23.00
N ALA A 100 -4.51 3.63 23.99
CA ALA A 100 -3.72 3.58 25.22
C ALA A 100 -2.25 3.20 24.96
N GLN A 101 -1.99 2.30 24.03
CA GLN A 101 -0.63 1.96 23.60
C GLN A 101 0.06 3.13 22.91
N LEU A 102 -0.63 3.81 21.99
CA LEU A 102 -0.09 4.99 21.29
C LEU A 102 0.21 6.14 22.25
N HIS A 103 -0.65 6.41 23.22
CA HIS A 103 -0.39 7.42 24.25
C HIS A 103 0.83 7.09 25.11
N ARG A 104 1.08 5.82 25.43
CA ARG A 104 2.32 5.42 26.13
C ARG A 104 3.57 5.61 25.27
N GLN A 105 3.48 5.35 23.97
CA GLN A 105 4.61 5.51 23.05
C GLN A 105 4.89 6.96 22.68
N MET A 106 3.85 7.79 22.61
CA MET A 106 3.90 9.18 22.18
C MET A 106 3.07 10.07 23.12
N PRO A 107 3.50 10.26 24.38
CA PRO A 107 2.69 10.94 25.41
C PRO A 107 2.45 12.42 25.13
N ALA A 108 3.26 13.06 24.29
CA ALA A 108 3.12 14.46 23.89
C ALA A 108 2.23 14.65 22.65
N ALA A 109 1.81 13.56 21.98
CA ALA A 109 0.98 13.64 20.76
C ALA A 109 -0.50 13.85 21.10
N GLU A 110 -1.21 14.48 20.17
CA GLU A 110 -2.66 14.61 20.15
C GLU A 110 -3.22 13.71 19.05
N PHE A 111 -4.17 12.82 19.41
CA PHE A 111 -4.71 11.84 18.49
C PHE A 111 -6.08 12.21 17.95
N PHE A 112 -6.28 12.00 16.65
CA PHE A 112 -7.50 12.22 15.92
C PHE A 112 -7.91 10.92 15.24
N TYR A 113 -9.09 10.37 15.58
CA TYR A 113 -9.55 9.09 15.06
C TYR A 113 -10.56 9.31 13.93
N ILE A 114 -10.21 8.88 12.70
CA ILE A 114 -11.01 9.10 11.49
C ILE A 114 -12.06 7.98 11.39
N ILE A 115 -13.35 8.37 11.34
CA ILE A 115 -14.48 7.46 11.24
C ILE A 115 -15.46 7.87 10.13
N GLY A 116 -16.26 6.92 9.67
CA GLY A 116 -17.45 7.22 8.87
C GLY A 116 -18.63 7.60 9.75
N GLU A 117 -19.58 8.34 9.20
CA GLU A 117 -20.81 8.75 9.89
C GLU A 117 -21.63 7.56 10.44
N ASP A 118 -21.64 6.44 9.73
CA ASP A 118 -22.30 5.19 10.17
C ASP A 118 -21.70 4.61 11.46
N THR A 119 -20.43 4.89 11.74
CA THR A 119 -19.76 4.45 12.96
C THR A 119 -20.27 5.18 14.23
N LEU A 120 -20.90 6.35 14.08
CA LEU A 120 -21.45 7.11 15.22
C LEU A 120 -22.48 6.28 16.01
N LEU A 121 -23.29 5.48 15.32
CA LEU A 121 -24.29 4.59 15.95
C LEU A 121 -23.62 3.44 16.72
N ASP A 122 -22.44 3.02 16.31
CA ASP A 122 -21.73 1.90 16.91
C ASP A 122 -20.85 2.32 18.08
N LEU A 123 -20.47 3.62 18.18
CA LEU A 123 -19.56 4.12 19.23
C LEU A 123 -20.00 3.76 20.66
N PRO A 124 -21.31 3.82 21.05
CA PRO A 124 -21.76 3.43 22.37
C PRO A 124 -21.46 1.98 22.73
N HIS A 125 -21.34 1.11 21.72
CA HIS A 125 -21.14 -0.33 21.85
C HIS A 125 -19.66 -0.74 21.77
N TRP A 126 -18.76 0.21 21.58
CA TRP A 126 -17.33 -0.07 21.56
C TRP A 126 -16.86 -0.53 22.94
N HIS A 127 -15.78 -1.30 22.96
CA HIS A 127 -15.17 -1.72 24.22
C HIS A 127 -14.61 -0.50 24.97
N THR A 128 -15.10 -0.25 26.19
CA THR A 128 -14.74 0.89 27.05
C THR A 128 -14.77 2.24 26.30
N PRO A 129 -15.94 2.67 25.80
CA PRO A 129 -16.04 3.81 24.90
C PRO A 129 -15.62 5.12 25.55
N GLU A 130 -15.87 5.34 26.85
CA GLU A 130 -15.45 6.52 27.58
C GLU A 130 -13.93 6.70 27.53
N LYS A 131 -13.19 5.61 27.68
CA LYS A 131 -11.73 5.64 27.55
C LYS A 131 -11.27 6.07 26.15
N VAL A 132 -12.00 5.66 25.10
CA VAL A 132 -11.72 6.11 23.72
C VAL A 132 -12.00 7.61 23.59
N PHE A 133 -13.11 8.11 24.18
CA PHE A 133 -13.51 9.52 24.13
C PHE A 133 -12.50 10.43 24.83
N GLU A 134 -11.89 9.99 25.92
CA GLU A 134 -10.81 10.70 26.59
C GLU A 134 -9.53 10.80 25.74
N LEU A 135 -9.22 9.75 24.99
CA LEU A 135 -7.94 9.56 24.34
C LEU A 135 -7.84 10.16 22.92
N CYS A 136 -8.96 10.51 22.27
CA CYS A 136 -8.91 11.10 20.95
C CYS A 136 -10.05 12.08 20.67
N THR A 137 -9.91 12.84 19.57
CA THR A 137 -11.00 13.58 18.93
C THR A 137 -11.40 12.83 17.67
N PHE A 138 -12.70 12.65 17.41
CA PHE A 138 -13.17 11.97 16.22
C PHE A 138 -13.26 12.94 15.03
N LEU A 139 -12.69 12.52 13.89
CA LEU A 139 -12.86 13.18 12.60
C LEU A 139 -13.89 12.40 11.79
N VAL A 140 -15.06 12.98 11.61
CA VAL A 140 -16.23 12.29 11.02
C VAL A 140 -16.33 12.59 9.53
N CYS A 141 -16.22 11.55 8.69
CA CYS A 141 -16.45 11.62 7.25
C CYS A 141 -17.93 11.42 6.96
N ARG A 142 -18.57 12.43 6.36
CA ARG A 142 -19.99 12.39 5.97
C ARG A 142 -20.22 11.40 4.83
N ARG A 143 -21.34 10.68 4.86
CA ARG A 143 -21.80 9.81 3.75
C ARG A 143 -22.86 10.42 2.89
N LYS A 144 -23.66 11.35 3.42
CA LYS A 144 -24.77 12.02 2.75
C LYS A 144 -24.69 13.52 2.96
N THR A 145 -25.47 14.26 2.17
CA THR A 145 -25.61 15.72 2.27
C THR A 145 -26.33 16.19 3.55
N LEU A 146 -26.76 15.29 4.41
CA LEU A 146 -27.37 15.61 5.71
C LEU A 146 -26.31 16.14 6.67
N ASP A 147 -26.71 17.08 7.49
CA ASP A 147 -25.84 17.62 8.54
C ASP A 147 -25.52 16.53 9.57
N ALA A 148 -24.30 16.02 9.54
CA ALA A 148 -23.87 14.96 10.47
C ALA A 148 -23.83 15.46 11.93
N SER A 149 -23.77 16.78 12.17
CA SER A 149 -23.89 17.36 13.51
C SER A 149 -25.30 17.22 14.07
N ALA A 150 -26.32 17.04 13.21
CA ALA A 150 -27.69 16.77 13.58
C ALA A 150 -28.00 15.26 13.78
N HIS A 151 -26.97 14.38 13.76
CA HIS A 151 -27.17 12.96 13.99
C HIS A 151 -27.66 12.70 15.43
N PRO A 152 -28.77 11.95 15.62
CA PRO A 152 -29.42 11.82 16.93
C PRO A 152 -28.52 11.30 18.07
N ALA A 153 -27.49 10.51 17.74
CA ALA A 153 -26.54 9.95 18.73
C ALA A 153 -25.50 10.98 19.21
N VAL A 154 -25.29 12.10 18.50
CA VAL A 154 -24.21 13.04 18.81
C VAL A 154 -24.37 13.68 20.19
N PRO A 155 -25.54 14.25 20.57
CA PRO A 155 -25.70 14.90 21.88
C PRO A 155 -25.42 13.96 23.06
N GLU A 156 -25.84 12.69 22.97
CA GLU A 156 -25.59 11.68 23.99
C GLU A 156 -24.10 11.36 24.10
N LEU A 157 -23.42 11.16 22.95
CA LEU A 157 -21.98 10.88 22.92
C LEU A 157 -21.15 12.04 23.45
N GLU A 158 -21.52 13.29 23.13
CA GLU A 158 -20.86 14.49 23.65
C GLU A 158 -21.06 14.62 25.17
N ALA A 159 -22.25 14.31 25.67
CA ALA A 159 -22.52 14.27 27.12
C ALA A 159 -21.66 13.21 27.85
N ARG A 160 -21.23 12.15 27.14
CA ARG A 160 -20.30 11.13 27.62
C ARG A 160 -18.82 11.48 27.38
N GLY A 161 -18.52 12.69 26.88
CA GLY A 161 -17.16 13.21 26.71
C GLY A 161 -16.56 13.02 25.32
N ALA A 162 -17.31 12.53 24.33
CA ALA A 162 -16.82 12.44 22.96
C ALA A 162 -16.66 13.83 22.32
N ARG A 163 -15.65 14.00 21.48
CA ARG A 163 -15.38 15.25 20.74
C ARG A 163 -15.39 14.95 19.26
N PHE A 164 -16.14 15.73 18.48
CA PHE A 164 -16.31 15.53 17.05
C PHE A 164 -15.86 16.74 16.23
N TRP A 165 -15.23 16.46 15.08
CA TRP A 165 -14.94 17.42 14.02
C TRP A 165 -15.41 16.81 12.68
N TYR A 166 -16.25 17.54 11.97
CA TYR A 166 -16.84 17.03 10.73
C TYR A 166 -16.05 17.48 9.52
N LEU A 167 -15.61 16.49 8.71
CA LEU A 167 -14.82 16.73 7.50
C LEU A 167 -15.71 17.06 6.29
N SER A 168 -15.22 17.95 5.42
CA SER A 168 -15.92 18.42 4.21
C SER A 168 -15.72 17.47 3.01
N LEU A 169 -15.54 16.16 3.26
CA LEU A 169 -15.35 15.19 2.18
C LEU A 169 -16.65 14.96 1.41
N PRO A 170 -16.65 15.08 0.06
CA PRO A 170 -17.81 14.74 -0.74
C PRO A 170 -18.21 13.27 -0.57
N PRO A 171 -19.52 12.96 -0.53
CA PRO A 171 -19.96 11.58 -0.45
C PRO A 171 -19.59 10.81 -1.72
N VAL A 172 -18.95 9.66 -1.56
CA VAL A 172 -18.61 8.73 -2.64
C VAL A 172 -19.20 7.37 -2.30
N ASP A 173 -19.97 6.79 -3.21
CA ASP A 173 -20.52 5.45 -3.05
C ASP A 173 -19.46 4.39 -3.41
N LEU A 174 -18.54 4.18 -2.50
CA LEU A 174 -17.47 3.20 -2.63
C LEU A 174 -17.33 2.43 -1.31
N SER A 175 -17.40 1.10 -1.37
CA SER A 175 -17.26 0.24 -0.21
C SER A 175 -16.43 -0.99 -0.53
N SER A 176 -15.67 -1.49 0.46
CA SER A 176 -14.89 -2.72 0.33
C SER A 176 -15.77 -3.92 -0.06
N THR A 177 -17.00 -4.01 0.44
CA THR A 177 -17.95 -5.08 0.07
C THR A 177 -18.37 -4.99 -1.40
N GLY A 178 -18.66 -3.78 -1.89
CA GLY A 178 -18.97 -3.55 -3.33
C GLY A 178 -17.79 -3.94 -4.22
N ILE A 179 -16.58 -3.55 -3.83
CA ILE A 179 -15.34 -3.91 -4.52
C ILE A 179 -15.17 -5.43 -4.59
N ARG A 180 -15.25 -6.15 -3.47
CA ARG A 180 -15.11 -7.61 -3.44
C ARG A 180 -16.14 -8.32 -4.32
N ARG A 181 -17.40 -7.84 -4.33
CA ARG A 181 -18.45 -8.41 -5.21
C ARG A 181 -18.11 -8.24 -6.69
N ARG A 182 -17.59 -7.10 -7.10
CA ARG A 182 -17.16 -6.84 -8.49
C ARG A 182 -15.96 -7.71 -8.86
N LEU A 183 -14.94 -7.80 -8.01
CA LEU A 183 -13.77 -8.66 -8.20
C LEU A 183 -14.17 -10.14 -8.39
N ALA A 184 -15.07 -10.66 -7.55
CA ALA A 184 -15.57 -12.03 -7.65
C ALA A 184 -16.34 -12.33 -8.95
N ARG A 185 -16.81 -11.29 -9.66
CA ARG A 185 -17.43 -11.41 -11.00
C ARG A 185 -16.43 -11.25 -12.14
N GLY A 186 -15.13 -11.10 -11.84
CA GLY A 186 -14.09 -10.84 -12.85
C GLY A 186 -14.09 -9.39 -13.37
N GLU A 187 -14.81 -8.48 -12.71
CA GLU A 187 -14.81 -7.05 -13.06
C GLU A 187 -13.60 -6.34 -12.47
N THR A 188 -13.10 -5.31 -13.13
CA THR A 188 -12.11 -4.38 -12.55
C THR A 188 -12.87 -3.21 -11.88
N PRO A 189 -12.95 -3.15 -10.56
CA PRO A 189 -13.67 -2.10 -9.87
C PRO A 189 -12.88 -0.78 -9.92
N ASP A 190 -13.59 0.32 -10.13
CA ASP A 190 -13.04 1.65 -9.90
C ASP A 190 -12.78 1.87 -8.41
N GLY A 191 -11.86 2.79 -8.10
CA GLY A 191 -11.57 3.19 -6.73
C GLY A 191 -10.64 2.26 -5.96
N LEU A 192 -9.97 1.31 -6.63
CA LEU A 192 -8.80 0.62 -6.08
C LEU A 192 -7.52 1.28 -6.56
N PRO A 193 -6.56 1.60 -5.67
CA PRO A 193 -5.21 1.98 -6.09
C PRO A 193 -4.60 0.87 -6.96
N LEU A 194 -3.93 1.26 -8.06
CA LEU A 194 -3.39 0.32 -9.03
C LEU A 194 -2.48 -0.74 -8.40
N GLN A 195 -1.60 -0.34 -7.49
CA GLN A 195 -0.70 -1.24 -6.76
C GLN A 195 -1.45 -2.23 -5.85
N VAL A 196 -2.60 -1.85 -5.32
CA VAL A 196 -3.46 -2.75 -4.53
C VAL A 196 -4.15 -3.76 -5.44
N MET A 197 -4.66 -3.30 -6.58
CA MET A 197 -5.26 -4.19 -7.57
C MET A 197 -4.26 -5.21 -8.10
N GLU A 198 -3.02 -4.77 -8.37
CA GLU A 198 -1.95 -5.65 -8.83
C GLU A 198 -1.58 -6.69 -7.77
N TYR A 199 -1.46 -6.28 -6.51
CA TYR A 199 -1.26 -7.22 -5.41
C TYR A 199 -2.39 -8.25 -5.28
N ILE A 200 -3.65 -7.82 -5.39
CA ILE A 200 -4.82 -8.72 -5.40
C ILE A 200 -4.71 -9.76 -6.50
N ARG A 201 -4.29 -9.35 -7.71
CA ARG A 201 -4.09 -10.26 -8.85
C ARG A 201 -2.95 -11.25 -8.60
N ILE A 202 -1.79 -10.75 -8.17
CA ILE A 202 -0.62 -11.59 -7.89
C ILE A 202 -0.95 -12.66 -6.85
N MET A 203 -1.67 -12.29 -5.79
CA MET A 203 -1.99 -13.18 -4.68
C MET A 203 -3.28 -14.00 -4.87
N GLY A 204 -4.04 -13.75 -5.94
CA GLY A 204 -5.30 -14.47 -6.19
C GLY A 204 -6.39 -14.20 -5.15
N LEU A 205 -6.51 -12.97 -4.67
CA LEU A 205 -7.45 -12.62 -3.61
C LEU A 205 -8.86 -12.32 -4.16
N TYR A 206 -9.88 -12.49 -3.32
CA TYR A 206 -11.28 -12.11 -3.59
C TYR A 206 -11.89 -12.78 -4.83
N GLY A 207 -11.43 -14.00 -5.18
CA GLY A 207 -11.91 -14.73 -6.34
C GLY A 207 -11.25 -14.32 -7.67
N VAL A 208 -10.31 -13.42 -7.64
CA VAL A 208 -9.47 -13.10 -8.81
C VAL A 208 -8.46 -14.22 -9.03
N PRO A 209 -8.37 -14.82 -10.23
CA PRO A 209 -7.33 -15.80 -10.51
C PRO A 209 -5.93 -15.21 -10.33
N ALA A 210 -5.04 -15.99 -9.69
CA ALA A 210 -3.66 -15.54 -9.48
C ALA A 210 -2.93 -15.36 -10.83
N SER A 211 -2.28 -14.22 -11.01
CA SER A 211 -1.52 -13.84 -12.22
C SER A 211 -0.40 -12.85 -11.82
N PRO A 212 0.79 -12.95 -12.42
CA PRO A 212 1.21 -14.01 -13.37
C PRO A 212 1.44 -15.35 -12.65
N PRO A 213 1.52 -16.47 -13.40
CA PRO A 213 1.86 -17.77 -12.81
C PRO A 213 3.15 -17.70 -11.99
N GLY A 214 3.13 -18.26 -10.78
CA GLY A 214 4.26 -18.16 -9.84
C GLY A 214 4.38 -16.84 -9.09
N GLY A 215 3.62 -15.80 -9.46
CA GLY A 215 3.72 -14.46 -8.85
C GLY A 215 3.55 -14.44 -7.34
N ALA A 216 2.63 -15.24 -6.81
CA ALA A 216 2.39 -15.35 -5.37
C ALA A 216 3.61 -15.89 -4.58
N ALA A 217 4.42 -16.76 -5.20
CA ALA A 217 5.67 -17.25 -4.59
C ALA A 217 6.84 -16.25 -4.79
N ILE A 218 6.82 -15.50 -5.89
CA ILE A 218 7.85 -14.51 -6.24
C ILE A 218 7.73 -13.25 -5.37
N TYR A 219 6.51 -12.75 -5.15
CA TYR A 219 6.26 -11.49 -4.46
C TYR A 219 6.91 -11.38 -3.07
N PRO A 220 6.77 -12.34 -2.15
CA PRO A 220 7.41 -12.25 -0.82
C PRO A 220 8.94 -12.11 -0.91
N ARG A 221 9.57 -12.82 -1.84
CA ARG A 221 11.02 -12.77 -2.07
C ARG A 221 11.46 -11.42 -2.62
N LEU A 222 10.70 -10.83 -3.53
CA LEU A 222 10.95 -9.47 -4.01
C LEU A 222 10.78 -8.43 -2.91
N ARG A 223 9.79 -8.61 -2.03
CA ARG A 223 9.56 -7.73 -0.88
C ARG A 223 10.77 -7.70 0.07
N GLU A 224 11.46 -8.83 0.24
CA GLU A 224 12.68 -8.92 1.06
C GLU A 224 13.91 -8.34 0.33
N ALA A 225 14.01 -8.54 -0.98
CA ALA A 225 15.17 -8.15 -1.78
C ALA A 225 15.16 -6.68 -2.18
N LEU A 226 13.99 -6.05 -2.29
CA LEU A 226 13.84 -4.70 -2.83
C LEU A 226 13.49 -3.66 -1.75
N SER A 227 13.95 -2.45 -1.94
CA SER A 227 13.41 -1.32 -1.18
C SER A 227 11.93 -1.13 -1.49
N GLU A 228 11.17 -0.56 -0.55
CA GLU A 228 9.74 -0.29 -0.72
C GLU A 228 9.43 0.47 -2.04
N LYS A 229 10.22 1.49 -2.34
CA LYS A 229 10.08 2.26 -3.58
C LYS A 229 10.27 1.39 -4.82
N ARG A 230 11.22 0.45 -4.80
CA ARG A 230 11.49 -0.45 -5.93
C ARG A 230 10.42 -1.52 -6.07
N LEU A 231 9.94 -2.07 -4.96
CA LEU A 231 8.82 -3.00 -5.00
C LEU A 231 7.55 -2.36 -5.59
N LEU A 232 7.22 -1.14 -5.15
CA LEU A 232 6.11 -0.38 -5.72
C LEU A 232 6.31 -0.16 -7.23
N HIS A 233 7.49 0.25 -7.64
CA HIS A 233 7.85 0.42 -9.06
C HIS A 233 7.65 -0.89 -9.84
N SER A 234 8.15 -2.02 -9.34
CA SER A 234 7.98 -3.33 -10.00
C SER A 234 6.50 -3.72 -10.17
N LEU A 235 5.65 -3.47 -9.17
CA LEU A 235 4.21 -3.68 -9.29
C LEU A 235 3.57 -2.80 -10.37
N LEU A 236 3.94 -1.53 -10.41
CA LEU A 236 3.39 -0.59 -11.41
C LEU A 236 3.90 -0.90 -12.82
N VAL A 237 5.14 -1.36 -12.95
CA VAL A 237 5.69 -1.85 -14.23
C VAL A 237 4.97 -3.12 -14.68
N ALA A 238 4.71 -4.08 -13.79
CA ALA A 238 3.95 -5.29 -14.09
C ALA A 238 2.55 -4.95 -14.63
N ALA A 239 1.81 -4.09 -13.93
CA ALA A 239 0.48 -3.63 -14.36
C ALA A 239 0.53 -2.92 -15.72
N THR A 240 1.55 -2.08 -15.94
CA THR A 240 1.74 -1.33 -17.19
C THR A 240 2.11 -2.26 -18.35
N ALA A 241 3.02 -3.20 -18.11
CA ALA A 241 3.45 -4.20 -19.10
C ALA A 241 2.29 -5.09 -19.53
N ARG A 242 1.49 -5.56 -18.57
CA ARG A 242 0.26 -6.32 -18.87
C ARG A 242 -0.71 -5.52 -19.75
N ARG A 243 -0.96 -4.25 -19.39
CA ARG A 243 -1.84 -3.38 -20.19
C ARG A 243 -1.32 -3.15 -21.61
N LEU A 244 -0.02 -2.90 -21.77
CA LEU A 244 0.59 -2.76 -23.09
C LEU A 244 0.48 -4.07 -23.89
N ALA A 245 0.73 -5.21 -23.26
CA ALA A 245 0.59 -6.52 -23.89
C ALA A 245 -0.84 -6.73 -24.42
N ALA A 246 -1.86 -6.45 -23.61
CA ALA A 246 -3.27 -6.53 -24.01
C ALA A 246 -3.58 -5.64 -25.23
N LEU A 247 -3.08 -4.39 -25.24
CA LEU A 247 -3.29 -3.45 -26.35
C LEU A 247 -2.65 -3.91 -27.67
N HIS A 248 -1.58 -4.69 -27.60
CA HIS A 248 -0.83 -5.17 -28.78
C HIS A 248 -1.02 -6.65 -29.08
N GLY A 249 -1.99 -7.32 -28.45
CA GLY A 249 -2.29 -8.74 -28.68
C GLY A 249 -1.16 -9.69 -28.27
N LEU A 250 -0.35 -9.33 -27.29
CA LEU A 250 0.76 -10.12 -26.76
C LEU A 250 0.32 -10.91 -25.52
N ASN A 251 1.17 -11.83 -25.08
CA ASN A 251 0.91 -12.61 -23.86
C ASN A 251 1.00 -11.69 -22.60
N GLU A 252 -0.17 -11.38 -22.04
CA GLU A 252 -0.29 -10.50 -20.88
C GLU A 252 0.46 -11.05 -19.66
N GLN A 253 0.33 -12.33 -19.35
CA GLN A 253 0.97 -12.96 -18.19
C GLN A 253 2.49 -12.98 -18.29
N GLN A 254 3.01 -13.20 -19.51
CA GLN A 254 4.44 -13.17 -19.80
C GLN A 254 5.02 -11.75 -19.56
N CYS A 255 4.35 -10.72 -20.09
CA CYS A 255 4.79 -9.34 -19.93
C CYS A 255 4.62 -8.85 -18.47
N GLU A 256 3.54 -9.25 -17.80
CA GLU A 256 3.29 -8.99 -16.38
C GLU A 256 4.42 -9.58 -15.51
N LEU A 257 4.80 -10.86 -15.77
CA LEU A 257 5.89 -11.51 -15.05
C LEU A 257 7.23 -10.83 -15.28
N ALA A 258 7.52 -10.45 -16.52
CA ALA A 258 8.73 -9.70 -16.84
C ALA A 258 8.77 -8.36 -16.09
N GLY A 259 7.65 -7.64 -16.04
CA GLY A 259 7.51 -6.41 -15.27
C GLY A 259 7.69 -6.59 -13.77
N LEU A 260 7.16 -7.67 -13.20
CA LEU A 260 7.27 -7.95 -11.77
C LEU A 260 8.73 -8.21 -11.35
N ILE A 261 9.49 -8.98 -12.17
CA ILE A 261 10.82 -9.49 -11.80
C ILE A 261 11.98 -8.61 -12.29
N HIS A 262 11.76 -7.65 -13.21
CA HIS A 262 12.82 -6.97 -13.97
C HIS A 262 13.93 -6.37 -13.11
N ASP A 263 13.57 -5.81 -11.97
CA ASP A 263 14.48 -5.12 -11.05
C ASP A 263 14.94 -6.00 -9.87
N CYS A 264 14.78 -7.33 -9.90
CA CYS A 264 15.12 -8.22 -8.77
C CYS A 264 16.56 -8.09 -8.27
N ALA A 265 17.49 -7.67 -9.12
CA ALA A 265 18.90 -7.43 -8.78
C ALA A 265 19.22 -5.94 -8.46
N LYS A 266 18.25 -5.03 -8.57
CA LYS A 266 18.49 -3.56 -8.55
C LYS A 266 19.09 -3.02 -7.26
N CYS A 267 18.78 -3.65 -6.13
CA CYS A 267 19.28 -3.23 -4.82
C CYS A 267 20.61 -3.91 -4.42
N MET A 268 21.19 -4.72 -5.29
CA MET A 268 22.46 -5.40 -5.02
C MET A 268 23.66 -4.48 -5.23
N PRO A 269 24.69 -4.56 -4.37
CA PRO A 269 25.95 -3.84 -4.57
C PRO A 269 26.65 -4.25 -5.87
N LEU A 270 27.35 -3.31 -6.53
CA LEU A 270 28.08 -3.57 -7.77
C LEU A 270 29.03 -4.78 -7.68
N GLN A 271 29.74 -4.93 -6.58
CA GLN A 271 30.65 -6.07 -6.36
C GLN A 271 29.93 -7.42 -6.41
N THR A 272 28.73 -7.49 -5.82
CA THR A 272 27.89 -8.71 -5.85
C THR A 272 27.41 -8.99 -7.27
N LEU A 273 26.94 -7.96 -7.99
CA LEU A 273 26.54 -8.09 -9.39
C LEU A 273 27.68 -8.59 -10.28
N GLN A 274 28.89 -8.03 -10.09
CA GLN A 274 30.10 -8.45 -10.81
C GLN A 274 30.52 -9.90 -10.47
N HIS A 275 30.34 -10.33 -9.23
CA HIS A 275 30.63 -11.72 -8.83
C HIS A 275 29.70 -12.69 -9.57
N ILE A 276 28.38 -12.44 -9.53
CA ILE A 276 27.38 -13.26 -10.23
C ILE A 276 27.64 -13.28 -11.76
N ALA A 277 27.93 -12.12 -12.35
CA ALA A 277 28.24 -12.03 -13.77
C ALA A 277 29.44 -12.88 -14.18
N ARG A 278 30.49 -12.95 -13.35
CA ARG A 278 31.68 -13.79 -13.58
C ARG A 278 31.38 -15.28 -13.39
N GLU A 279 30.68 -15.63 -12.33
CA GLU A 279 30.30 -17.01 -12.02
C GLU A 279 29.47 -17.63 -13.17
N HIS A 280 28.53 -16.86 -13.69
CA HIS A 280 27.69 -17.28 -14.83
C HIS A 280 28.30 -16.95 -16.21
N ARG A 281 29.55 -16.49 -16.26
CA ARG A 281 30.31 -16.23 -17.51
C ARG A 281 29.57 -15.32 -18.49
N LEU A 282 28.93 -14.27 -17.97
CA LEU A 282 28.20 -13.32 -18.82
C LEU A 282 29.20 -12.55 -19.70
N LEU A 283 28.99 -12.60 -21.01
CA LEU A 283 29.79 -11.84 -21.98
C LEU A 283 29.23 -10.43 -22.07
N LEU A 284 29.85 -9.50 -21.31
CA LEU A 284 29.42 -8.11 -21.19
C LEU A 284 30.62 -7.20 -21.46
N ASP A 285 30.34 -6.02 -22.01
CA ASP A 285 31.35 -4.96 -22.21
C ASP A 285 31.79 -4.36 -20.86
N LYS A 286 32.89 -3.61 -20.91
CA LYS A 286 33.54 -3.03 -19.72
C LYS A 286 32.64 -1.96 -19.06
N GLU A 287 31.85 -1.22 -19.84
CA GLU A 287 30.96 -0.18 -19.35
C GLU A 287 29.80 -0.82 -18.53
N THR A 288 29.17 -1.83 -19.06
CA THR A 288 28.13 -2.61 -18.37
C THR A 288 28.65 -3.22 -17.07
N LEU A 289 29.85 -3.84 -17.10
CA LEU A 289 30.46 -4.45 -15.91
C LEU A 289 30.83 -3.45 -14.81
N SER A 290 31.05 -2.18 -15.15
CA SER A 290 31.45 -1.14 -14.19
C SER A 290 30.29 -0.30 -13.65
N ASN A 291 29.07 -0.50 -14.15
CA ASN A 291 27.91 0.32 -13.82
C ASN A 291 26.74 -0.54 -13.29
N GLU A 292 26.43 -0.39 -12.01
CA GLU A 292 25.33 -1.12 -11.37
C GLU A 292 23.97 -0.89 -12.05
N ASN A 293 23.77 0.32 -12.62
CA ASN A 293 22.52 0.66 -13.32
C ASN A 293 22.38 -0.04 -14.67
N LEU A 294 23.46 -0.56 -15.24
CA LEU A 294 23.44 -1.37 -16.46
C LEU A 294 23.49 -2.87 -16.13
N LEU A 295 24.35 -3.24 -15.17
CA LEU A 295 24.66 -4.62 -14.85
C LEU A 295 23.49 -5.38 -14.19
N HIS A 296 22.59 -4.67 -13.48
CA HIS A 296 21.47 -5.35 -12.81
C HIS A 296 20.49 -6.03 -13.78
N GLY A 297 20.35 -5.55 -15.02
CA GLY A 297 19.49 -6.19 -16.02
C GLY A 297 20.01 -7.59 -16.42
N PRO A 298 21.23 -7.72 -16.97
CA PRO A 298 21.83 -9.01 -17.27
C PRO A 298 21.90 -9.97 -16.06
N VAL A 299 22.29 -9.48 -14.89
CA VAL A 299 22.33 -10.28 -13.64
C VAL A 299 20.93 -10.64 -13.17
N GLY A 300 19.98 -9.71 -13.28
CA GLY A 300 18.58 -9.95 -12.95
C GLY A 300 17.97 -11.09 -13.77
N ALA A 301 18.31 -11.21 -15.06
CA ALA A 301 17.89 -12.33 -15.88
C ALA A 301 18.46 -13.68 -15.39
N VAL A 302 19.70 -13.71 -14.91
CA VAL A 302 20.31 -14.91 -14.30
C VAL A 302 19.56 -15.27 -13.01
N LEU A 303 19.36 -14.31 -12.11
CA LEU A 303 18.63 -14.54 -10.87
C LEU A 303 17.19 -14.96 -11.09
N ALA A 304 16.52 -14.36 -12.09
CA ALA A 304 15.16 -14.74 -12.46
C ALA A 304 15.09 -16.23 -12.81
N GLU A 305 16.09 -16.77 -13.51
CA GLU A 305 16.18 -18.17 -13.86
C GLU A 305 16.58 -19.05 -12.66
N THR A 306 17.70 -18.74 -12.01
CA THR A 306 18.31 -19.60 -10.98
C THR A 306 17.64 -19.52 -9.64
N GLU A 307 17.24 -18.33 -9.21
CA GLU A 307 16.65 -18.09 -7.91
C GLU A 307 15.12 -18.09 -7.94
N TYR A 308 14.50 -17.50 -8.96
CA TYR A 308 13.05 -17.39 -9.02
C TYR A 308 12.38 -18.45 -9.88
N GLY A 309 13.17 -19.35 -10.55
CA GLY A 309 12.67 -20.49 -11.32
C GLY A 309 11.92 -20.09 -12.59
N ILE A 310 12.25 -18.96 -13.18
CA ILE A 310 11.63 -18.45 -14.41
C ILE A 310 12.45 -18.93 -15.60
N HIS A 311 11.87 -19.83 -16.41
CA HIS A 311 12.55 -20.42 -17.57
C HIS A 311 12.01 -19.94 -18.92
N ASP A 312 11.04 -18.99 -18.91
CA ASP A 312 10.49 -18.42 -20.14
C ASP A 312 11.54 -17.52 -20.83
N PRO A 313 11.99 -17.88 -22.06
CA PRO A 313 13.07 -17.16 -22.74
C PRO A 313 12.70 -15.71 -23.07
N ASN A 314 11.41 -15.40 -23.30
CA ASN A 314 10.99 -14.04 -23.59
C ASN A 314 11.03 -13.17 -22.33
N VAL A 315 10.64 -13.72 -21.16
CA VAL A 315 10.76 -13.03 -19.87
C VAL A 315 12.22 -12.74 -19.58
N LEU A 316 13.10 -13.76 -19.68
CA LEU A 316 14.53 -13.61 -19.42
C LEU A 316 15.19 -12.62 -20.39
N SER A 317 14.78 -12.65 -21.67
CA SER A 317 15.24 -11.67 -22.67
C SER A 317 14.86 -10.24 -22.29
N ALA A 318 13.60 -10.02 -21.97
CA ALA A 318 13.09 -8.71 -21.58
C ALA A 318 13.81 -8.17 -20.34
N VAL A 319 13.97 -8.98 -19.29
CA VAL A 319 14.71 -8.61 -18.08
C VAL A 319 16.15 -8.25 -18.41
N ARG A 320 16.82 -9.04 -19.24
CA ARG A 320 18.23 -8.82 -19.60
C ARG A 320 18.49 -7.47 -20.27
N CYS A 321 17.57 -7.00 -21.13
CA CYS A 321 17.81 -5.83 -21.96
C CYS A 321 16.94 -4.61 -21.61
N HIS A 322 16.17 -4.64 -20.50
CA HIS A 322 15.24 -3.57 -20.15
C HIS A 322 15.89 -2.22 -19.90
N THR A 323 17.19 -2.20 -19.54
CA THR A 323 17.94 -0.96 -19.28
C THR A 323 18.45 -0.28 -20.56
N THR A 324 19.08 -1.04 -21.42
CA THR A 324 19.82 -0.56 -22.59
C THR A 324 19.09 -0.78 -23.92
N GLY A 325 18.12 -1.69 -23.94
CA GLY A 325 17.63 -2.24 -25.17
C GLY A 325 18.69 -3.11 -25.87
N ARG A 326 18.38 -3.57 -27.08
CA ARG A 326 19.31 -4.30 -27.96
C ARG A 326 18.83 -4.24 -29.42
N VAL A 327 19.70 -4.54 -30.35
CA VAL A 327 19.32 -4.77 -31.74
C VAL A 327 18.44 -6.02 -31.81
N GLY A 328 17.31 -5.94 -32.52
CA GLY A 328 16.38 -7.07 -32.67
C GLY A 328 15.60 -7.40 -31.39
N MET A 329 15.17 -6.37 -30.64
CA MET A 329 14.28 -6.55 -29.49
C MET A 329 13.03 -7.35 -29.86
N LEU A 330 12.68 -8.33 -29.05
CA LEU A 330 11.42 -9.06 -29.14
C LEU A 330 10.25 -8.17 -28.68
N PRO A 331 8.99 -8.47 -29.06
CA PRO A 331 7.84 -7.69 -28.60
C PRO A 331 7.75 -7.56 -27.07
N ALA A 332 8.04 -8.63 -26.32
CA ALA A 332 8.07 -8.57 -24.84
C ALA A 332 9.19 -7.67 -24.31
N ASP A 333 10.36 -7.64 -24.95
CA ASP A 333 11.47 -6.73 -24.62
C ASP A 333 11.02 -5.26 -24.74
N MET A 334 10.33 -4.92 -25.85
CA MET A 334 9.84 -3.57 -26.12
C MET A 334 8.76 -3.15 -25.10
N VAL A 335 7.84 -4.08 -24.79
CA VAL A 335 6.80 -3.84 -23.77
C VAL A 335 7.42 -3.53 -22.42
N LEU A 336 8.37 -4.33 -21.95
CA LEU A 336 9.01 -4.09 -20.66
C LEU A 336 9.81 -2.80 -20.67
N TYR A 337 10.60 -2.54 -21.72
CA TYR A 337 11.37 -1.33 -21.87
C TYR A 337 10.50 -0.07 -21.77
N LEU A 338 9.35 -0.06 -22.45
CA LEU A 338 8.39 1.05 -22.39
C LEU A 338 7.71 1.13 -21.03
N ALA A 339 7.24 0.00 -20.49
CA ALA A 339 6.53 -0.04 -19.21
C ALA A 339 7.38 0.53 -18.06
N ASP A 340 8.67 0.18 -18.01
CA ASP A 340 9.61 0.75 -17.03
C ASP A 340 9.74 2.28 -17.14
N LYS A 341 9.59 2.84 -18.32
CA LYS A 341 9.69 4.31 -18.53
C LYS A 341 8.38 5.05 -18.20
N ILE A 342 7.21 4.45 -18.50
CA ILE A 342 5.92 5.15 -18.47
C ILE A 342 5.00 4.75 -17.32
N GLU A 343 5.44 3.91 -16.40
CA GLU A 343 4.60 3.52 -15.26
C GLU A 343 4.18 4.74 -14.41
N PRO A 344 2.98 4.70 -13.75
CA PRO A 344 2.35 5.90 -13.19
C PRO A 344 3.09 6.62 -12.04
N SER A 345 4.15 6.05 -11.48
CA SER A 345 4.95 6.75 -10.46
C SER A 345 6.10 7.57 -11.05
N ARG A 346 6.42 7.37 -12.33
CA ARG A 346 7.45 8.18 -13.03
C ARG A 346 6.96 9.62 -13.16
N ARG A 347 7.74 10.55 -12.68
CA ARG A 347 7.54 11.98 -12.89
C ARG A 347 8.51 12.40 -13.97
N TYR A 348 8.00 12.72 -15.16
CA TYR A 348 8.78 13.45 -16.17
C TYR A 348 8.57 14.94 -15.90
N TYR A 349 9.66 15.64 -15.70
CA TYR A 349 9.70 17.10 -15.57
C TYR A 349 9.68 17.74 -16.96
#